data_2182987646bb799deddfef44a60c8acd
#
_entry.id   2182987646bb799deddfef44a60c8acd
#
_cell.length_a   1.000
_cell.length_b   1.000
_cell.length_c   1.000
_cell.angle_alpha   90.00
_cell.angle_beta   90.00
_cell.angle_gamma   90.00
#
_symmetry.space_group_name_H-M   'P 1'
#
loop_
_entity.id
_entity.type
_entity.pdbx_description
1 polymer ?
#
loop_
_entity_poly.entity_id
_entity_poly.type
_entity_poly.pdbx_seq_one_letter_code
_entity_poly.pdbx_strand_id
1 'polypeptide(L)'
;MASSPDSAPTYLEGVVTSSTGSWYDVRAEGRTIPSRIRGKFRLETEDVTNPIAVGDRVTIRLTEEDDTGFITKIHDRVNKLSRRAAGPRTGQEHILVANVDRIWSVQAVEFPAFNPRFLDRLLVAAAIHDIPAGLIINKVDLMTRDTAPRVMD
;
A
#
# COMPACT_ATOMS: atom_id res chain seq x y z
N MET A 1 -41.27 -10.29 19.01
CA MET A 1 -41.04 -9.82 17.63
C MET A 1 -39.92 -10.66 17.07
N ALA A 2 -40.22 -11.44 16.08
CA ALA A 2 -39.36 -12.48 15.56
C ALA A 2 -38.17 -11.89 14.80
N SER A 3 -36.96 -12.30 15.16
CA SER A 3 -35.76 -12.15 14.37
C SER A 3 -35.98 -12.86 13.04
N SER A 4 -35.84 -12.13 11.94
CA SER A 4 -35.87 -12.71 10.60
C SER A 4 -34.73 -13.72 10.44
N PRO A 5 -34.94 -14.88 9.82
CA PRO A 5 -33.95 -15.90 9.71
C PRO A 5 -32.92 -15.53 8.64
N ASP A 6 -31.63 -15.59 9.04
CA ASP A 6 -30.53 -16.16 8.28
C ASP A 6 -30.43 -15.76 6.80
N SER A 7 -30.12 -14.48 6.54
CA SER A 7 -29.55 -14.16 5.25
C SER A 7 -28.11 -14.69 5.26
N ALA A 8 -27.78 -15.51 4.27
CA ALA A 8 -26.42 -16.02 4.11
C ALA A 8 -25.43 -14.84 4.09
N PRO A 9 -24.28 -14.96 4.76
CA PRO A 9 -23.33 -13.87 4.84
C PRO A 9 -22.85 -13.45 3.44
N THR A 10 -22.98 -12.19 3.11
CA THR A 10 -22.55 -11.64 1.82
C THR A 10 -21.03 -11.40 1.84
N TYR A 11 -20.33 -12.00 0.89
CA TYR A 11 -18.90 -11.82 0.69
C TYR A 11 -18.64 -11.02 -0.60
N LEU A 12 -17.73 -10.07 -0.52
CA LEU A 12 -17.30 -9.27 -1.67
C LEU A 12 -15.76 -9.32 -1.79
N GLU A 13 -15.29 -9.33 -3.01
CA GLU A 13 -13.86 -9.10 -3.30
C GLU A 13 -13.61 -7.63 -3.56
N GLY A 14 -12.51 -7.11 -3.04
CA GLY A 14 -12.14 -5.71 -3.18
C GLY A 14 -10.66 -5.46 -3.01
N VAL A 15 -10.28 -4.20 -3.19
CA VAL A 15 -8.92 -3.73 -3.04
C VAL A 15 -8.85 -2.72 -1.90
N VAL A 16 -7.85 -2.85 -1.04
CA VAL A 16 -7.58 -1.90 0.04
C VAL A 16 -7.05 -0.59 -0.56
N THR A 17 -7.74 0.50 -0.30
CA THR A 17 -7.38 1.84 -0.80
C THR A 17 -6.82 2.76 0.28
N SER A 18 -7.11 2.46 1.55
CA SER A 18 -6.61 3.21 2.70
C SER A 18 -6.43 2.29 3.90
N SER A 19 -5.49 2.63 4.77
CA SER A 19 -5.24 1.93 6.03
C SER A 19 -4.99 2.97 7.12
N THR A 20 -5.89 3.03 8.11
CA THR A 20 -5.82 3.98 9.22
C THR A 20 -6.02 3.24 10.54
N GLY A 21 -4.94 2.96 11.23
CA GLY A 21 -4.96 2.20 12.48
C GLY A 21 -5.49 0.77 12.30
N SER A 22 -6.69 0.48 12.80
CA SER A 22 -7.36 -0.82 12.69
C SER A 22 -8.46 -0.86 11.61
N TRP A 23 -8.64 0.23 10.88
CA TRP A 23 -9.61 0.36 9.81
C TRP A 23 -8.94 0.36 8.44
N TYR A 24 -9.63 -0.24 7.49
CA TYR A 24 -9.23 -0.35 6.09
C TYR A 24 -10.39 0.05 5.20
N ASP A 25 -10.16 0.98 4.29
CA ASP A 25 -11.14 1.27 3.25
C ASP A 25 -10.95 0.28 2.11
N VAL A 26 -11.96 -0.54 1.86
CA VAL A 26 -11.95 -1.53 0.78
C VAL A 26 -12.88 -1.08 -0.33
N ARG A 27 -12.34 -0.93 -1.53
CA ARG A 27 -13.13 -0.63 -2.73
C ARG A 27 -13.62 -1.94 -3.34
N ALA A 28 -14.92 -2.16 -3.29
CA ALA A 28 -15.60 -3.32 -3.84
C ALA A 28 -16.88 -2.87 -4.55
N GLU A 29 -17.19 -3.44 -5.71
CA GLU A 29 -18.41 -3.15 -6.49
C GLU A 29 -18.68 -1.64 -6.71
N GLY A 30 -17.60 -0.86 -6.94
CA GLY A 30 -17.69 0.58 -7.21
C GLY A 30 -17.90 1.46 -5.96
N ARG A 31 -18.00 0.91 -4.77
CA ARG A 31 -18.15 1.63 -3.50
C ARG A 31 -16.98 1.37 -2.54
N THR A 32 -16.79 2.27 -1.59
CA THR A 32 -15.81 2.12 -0.51
C THR A 32 -16.52 1.61 0.75
N ILE A 33 -16.00 0.52 1.31
CA ILE A 33 -16.57 -0.15 2.47
C ILE A 33 -15.54 -0.12 3.60
N PRO A 34 -15.80 0.63 4.69
CA PRO A 34 -14.95 0.59 5.88
C PRO A 34 -14.92 -0.81 6.47
N SER A 35 -13.74 -1.36 6.65
CA SER A 35 -13.56 -2.75 7.04
C SER A 35 -12.54 -2.91 8.16
N ARG A 36 -12.65 -3.98 8.93
CA ARG A 36 -11.71 -4.34 10.01
C ARG A 36 -11.19 -5.75 9.81
N ILE A 37 -10.04 -6.05 10.42
CA ILE A 37 -9.54 -7.42 10.51
C ILE A 37 -10.18 -8.12 11.72
N ARG A 38 -10.63 -9.35 11.56
CA ARG A 38 -10.96 -10.21 12.71
C ARG A 38 -9.70 -10.60 13.47
N GLY A 39 -9.76 -10.60 14.81
CA GLY A 39 -8.61 -10.82 15.71
C GLY A 39 -7.77 -12.07 15.42
N LYS A 40 -8.35 -13.11 14.81
CA LYS A 40 -7.64 -14.36 14.44
C LYS A 40 -6.56 -14.16 13.35
N PHE A 41 -6.78 -13.25 12.41
CA PHE A 41 -5.81 -12.92 11.34
C PHE A 41 -4.57 -12.17 11.85
N ARG A 42 -4.68 -11.53 13.00
CA ARG A 42 -3.57 -10.75 13.59
C ARG A 42 -2.47 -11.63 14.16
N LEU A 43 -2.76 -12.90 14.43
CA LEU A 43 -1.83 -13.86 15.06
C LEU A 43 -1.00 -14.65 14.04
N GLU A 44 -1.41 -14.71 12.78
CA GLU A 44 -0.73 -15.52 11.74
C GLU A 44 0.38 -14.75 10.99
N THR A 45 0.58 -13.45 11.30
CA THR A 45 1.55 -12.59 10.61
C THR A 45 2.53 -11.93 11.58
N GLU A 46 3.19 -12.73 12.43
CA GLU A 46 4.11 -12.24 13.47
C GLU A 46 5.34 -11.48 12.92
N ASP A 47 5.75 -11.77 11.69
CA ASP A 47 6.96 -11.18 11.08
C ASP A 47 6.73 -9.86 10.32
N VAL A 48 5.48 -9.39 10.20
CA VAL A 48 5.13 -8.18 9.45
C VAL A 48 4.46 -7.17 10.38
N THR A 49 4.97 -5.94 10.38
CA THR A 49 4.39 -4.86 11.23
C THR A 49 2.98 -4.45 10.80
N ASN A 50 2.63 -4.78 9.57
CA ASN A 50 1.39 -4.36 8.89
C ASN A 50 0.90 -5.52 8.00
N PRO A 51 -0.03 -6.36 8.46
CA PRO A 51 -0.47 -7.53 7.70
C PRO A 51 -1.20 -7.16 6.41
N ILE A 52 -1.89 -6.01 6.39
CA ILE A 52 -2.61 -5.50 5.22
C ILE A 52 -2.04 -4.14 4.83
N ALA A 53 -1.76 -3.98 3.55
CA ALA A 53 -1.28 -2.74 2.95
C ALA A 53 -2.26 -2.23 1.88
N VAL A 54 -2.13 -0.96 1.52
CA VAL A 54 -2.82 -0.41 0.35
C VAL A 54 -2.45 -1.20 -0.89
N GLY A 55 -3.43 -1.50 -1.73
CA GLY A 55 -3.26 -2.34 -2.93
C GLY A 55 -3.52 -3.84 -2.70
N ASP A 56 -3.64 -4.31 -1.45
CA ASP A 56 -3.99 -5.71 -1.19
C ASP A 56 -5.39 -6.03 -1.72
N ARG A 57 -5.49 -7.19 -2.36
CA ARG A 57 -6.78 -7.79 -2.71
C ARG A 57 -7.28 -8.59 -1.52
N VAL A 58 -8.52 -8.36 -1.13
CA VAL A 58 -9.10 -8.94 0.07
C VAL A 58 -10.53 -9.42 -0.20
N THR A 59 -10.96 -10.43 0.54
CA THR A 59 -12.37 -10.80 0.65
C THR A 59 -12.90 -10.21 1.96
N ILE A 60 -13.99 -9.46 1.87
CA ILE A 60 -14.72 -8.92 3.01
C ILE A 60 -16.05 -9.61 3.18
N ARG A 61 -16.47 -9.81 4.42
CA ARG A 61 -17.82 -10.20 4.78
C ARG A 61 -18.56 -8.97 5.26
N LEU A 62 -19.67 -8.63 4.62
CA LEU A 62 -20.49 -7.49 5.04
C LEU A 62 -21.16 -7.76 6.38
N THR A 63 -21.36 -6.69 7.15
CA THR A 63 -22.22 -6.67 8.33
C THR A 63 -23.60 -6.18 7.93
N GLU A 64 -24.65 -6.73 8.53
CA GLU A 64 -26.03 -6.39 8.18
C GLU A 64 -26.45 -5.01 8.69
N GLU A 65 -25.77 -4.47 9.71
CA GLU A 65 -26.23 -3.30 10.45
C GLU A 65 -25.55 -1.97 10.05
N ASP A 66 -24.32 -1.97 9.48
CA ASP A 66 -23.50 -0.74 9.44
C ASP A 66 -22.84 -0.42 8.10
N ASP A 67 -23.18 -1.03 6.99
CA ASP A 67 -22.44 -0.87 5.71
C ASP A 67 -20.91 -1.05 5.86
N THR A 68 -20.49 -1.79 6.89
CA THR A 68 -19.09 -2.10 7.18
C THR A 68 -18.77 -3.54 6.84
N GLY A 69 -17.48 -3.89 6.81
CA GLY A 69 -17.02 -5.23 6.49
C GLY A 69 -16.00 -5.78 7.46
N PHE A 70 -15.91 -7.11 7.50
CA PHE A 70 -14.77 -7.81 8.11
C PHE A 70 -13.93 -8.46 7.03
N ILE A 71 -12.62 -8.12 6.99
CA ILE A 71 -11.67 -8.78 6.13
C ILE A 71 -11.50 -10.21 6.63
N THR A 72 -11.82 -11.17 5.76
CA THR A 72 -11.81 -12.60 6.04
C THR A 72 -10.70 -13.34 5.32
N LYS A 73 -10.17 -12.75 4.24
CA LYS A 73 -9.07 -13.31 3.47
C LYS A 73 -8.23 -12.19 2.85
N ILE A 74 -6.92 -12.38 2.85
CA ILE A 74 -5.96 -11.60 2.08
C ILE A 74 -5.48 -12.51 0.94
N HIS A 75 -5.56 -12.04 -0.30
CA HIS A 75 -5.10 -12.80 -1.46
C HIS A 75 -3.59 -12.62 -1.66
N ASP A 76 -2.98 -13.54 -2.38
CA ASP A 76 -1.56 -13.49 -2.70
C ASP A 76 -1.21 -12.22 -3.45
N ARG A 77 -0.10 -11.61 -3.07
CA ARG A 77 0.45 -10.42 -3.72
C ARG A 77 1.23 -10.81 -4.96
N VAL A 78 1.02 -10.09 -6.04
CA VAL A 78 1.87 -10.21 -7.24
C VAL A 78 3.25 -9.59 -6.97
N ASN A 79 3.25 -8.42 -6.34
CA ASN A 79 4.44 -7.72 -5.90
C ASN A 79 4.14 -6.83 -4.69
N LYS A 80 5.17 -6.26 -4.09
CA LYS A 80 5.05 -5.30 -2.98
C LYS A 80 6.24 -4.37 -2.96
N LEU A 81 6.05 -3.15 -2.52
CA LEU A 81 7.14 -2.26 -2.11
C LEU A 81 7.20 -2.26 -0.58
N SER A 82 8.37 -2.53 -0.03
CA SER A 82 8.55 -2.59 1.42
C SER A 82 9.82 -1.86 1.87
N ARG A 83 9.89 -1.60 3.15
CA ARG A 83 11.10 -1.09 3.82
C ARG A 83 11.31 -1.84 5.13
N ARG A 84 12.52 -1.80 5.65
CA ARG A 84 12.76 -2.27 7.01
C ARG A 84 12.08 -1.36 8.02
N ALA A 85 11.41 -1.93 8.98
CA ALA A 85 10.81 -1.18 10.08
C ALA A 85 11.92 -0.52 10.92
N ALA A 86 11.66 0.71 11.39
CA ALA A 86 12.54 1.44 12.30
C ALA A 86 12.06 1.29 13.76
N GLY A 87 12.97 1.51 14.71
CA GLY A 87 12.64 1.51 16.14
C GLY A 87 12.60 0.10 16.75
N PRO A 88 11.74 -0.15 17.77
CA PRO A 88 11.71 -1.41 18.52
C PRO A 88 11.41 -2.66 17.68
N ARG A 89 10.90 -2.47 16.46
CA ARG A 89 10.60 -3.53 15.48
C ARG A 89 11.67 -3.63 14.39
N THR A 90 12.91 -3.22 14.70
CA THR A 90 14.03 -3.28 13.75
C THR A 90 14.21 -4.72 13.25
N GLY A 91 14.22 -4.87 11.94
CA GLY A 91 14.37 -6.20 11.28
C GLY A 91 13.08 -6.74 10.70
N GLN A 92 11.91 -6.30 11.17
CA GLN A 92 10.63 -6.67 10.55
C GLN A 92 10.41 -5.90 9.24
N GLU A 93 9.74 -6.54 8.30
CA GLU A 93 9.34 -5.91 7.05
C GLU A 93 8.13 -5.00 7.28
N HIS A 94 8.19 -3.78 6.75
CA HIS A 94 7.05 -2.87 6.70
C HIS A 94 6.62 -2.68 5.24
N ILE A 95 5.48 -3.25 4.89
CA ILE A 95 4.93 -3.16 3.54
C ILE A 95 4.28 -1.80 3.37
N LEU A 96 4.74 -1.05 2.37
CA LEU A 96 4.23 0.29 2.05
C LEU A 96 3.01 0.21 1.14
N VAL A 97 3.09 -0.64 0.13
CA VAL A 97 2.05 -0.84 -0.88
C VAL A 97 2.21 -2.22 -1.51
N ALA A 98 1.10 -2.83 -1.93
CA ALA A 98 1.06 -4.13 -2.61
C ALA A 98 0.43 -3.99 -4.01
N ASN A 99 0.71 -4.96 -4.89
CA ASN A 99 0.14 -5.09 -6.23
C ASN A 99 0.29 -3.80 -7.06
N VAL A 100 1.52 -3.30 -7.13
CA VAL A 100 1.89 -2.04 -7.78
C VAL A 100 2.17 -2.29 -9.26
N ASP A 101 1.52 -1.56 -10.15
CA ASP A 101 1.77 -1.64 -11.59
C ASP A 101 3.05 -0.89 -11.98
N ARG A 102 3.34 0.26 -11.33
CA ARG A 102 4.51 1.10 -11.60
C ARG A 102 4.79 2.08 -10.48
N ILE A 103 6.07 2.42 -10.31
CA ILE A 103 6.53 3.47 -9.40
C ILE A 103 7.05 4.66 -10.21
N TRP A 104 6.64 5.85 -9.82
CA TRP A 104 7.19 7.10 -10.34
C TRP A 104 7.88 7.88 -9.23
N SER A 105 9.19 8.09 -9.35
CA SER A 105 9.93 9.02 -8.51
C SER A 105 9.77 10.43 -9.07
N VAL A 106 9.09 11.30 -8.35
CA VAL A 106 8.99 12.72 -8.72
C VAL A 106 10.00 13.48 -7.90
N GLN A 107 11.03 14.04 -8.56
CA GLN A 107 12.07 14.83 -7.91
C GLN A 107 12.18 16.22 -8.56
N ALA A 108 12.48 17.22 -7.75
CA ALA A 108 12.77 18.56 -8.26
C ALA A 108 14.26 18.69 -8.59
N VAL A 109 14.57 19.58 -9.53
CA VAL A 109 15.96 20.01 -9.77
C VAL A 109 16.52 20.69 -8.53
N GLU A 110 15.73 21.62 -7.95
CA GLU A 110 16.03 22.35 -6.72
C GLU A 110 14.78 22.51 -5.85
N PHE A 111 15.01 22.75 -4.56
CA PHE A 111 13.99 23.02 -3.53
C PHE A 111 12.87 21.96 -3.44
N PRO A 112 13.21 20.74 -2.97
CA PRO A 112 14.54 20.28 -2.54
C PRO A 112 15.44 19.91 -3.73
N ALA A 113 16.75 19.93 -3.53
CA ALA A 113 17.72 19.53 -4.54
C ALA A 113 17.54 18.04 -4.91
N PHE A 114 17.82 17.72 -6.17
CA PHE A 114 17.81 16.36 -6.69
C PHE A 114 18.65 15.42 -5.83
N ASN A 115 18.12 14.27 -5.47
CA ASN A 115 18.78 13.29 -4.61
C ASN A 115 18.99 11.95 -5.33
N PRO A 116 20.11 11.75 -6.02
CA PRO A 116 20.40 10.53 -6.74
C PRO A 116 20.46 9.30 -5.83
N ARG A 117 20.99 9.43 -4.61
CA ARG A 117 21.06 8.32 -3.64
C ARG A 117 19.68 7.81 -3.20
N PHE A 118 18.69 8.69 -3.15
CA PHE A 118 17.31 8.27 -2.89
C PHE A 118 16.77 7.53 -4.11
N LEU A 119 17.01 8.05 -5.32
CA LEU A 119 16.57 7.43 -6.57
C LEU A 119 17.15 6.02 -6.72
N ASP A 120 18.46 5.85 -6.54
CA ASP A 120 19.13 4.54 -6.62
C ASP A 120 18.48 3.51 -5.69
N ARG A 121 18.25 3.90 -4.44
CA ARG A 121 17.61 3.01 -3.45
C ARG A 121 16.18 2.63 -3.85
N LEU A 122 15.44 3.59 -4.40
CA LEU A 122 14.07 3.35 -4.87
C LEU A 122 14.07 2.40 -6.07
N LEU A 123 14.96 2.62 -7.04
CA LEU A 123 15.08 1.78 -8.23
C LEU A 123 15.49 0.35 -7.88
N VAL A 124 16.47 0.20 -6.96
CA VAL A 124 16.87 -1.13 -6.45
C VAL A 124 15.70 -1.82 -5.74
N ALA A 125 14.98 -1.10 -4.88
CA ALA A 125 13.81 -1.66 -4.19
C ALA A 125 12.70 -2.08 -5.16
N ALA A 126 12.46 -1.30 -6.22
CA ALA A 126 11.52 -1.64 -7.26
C ALA A 126 11.97 -2.88 -8.06
N ALA A 127 13.24 -2.94 -8.44
CA ALA A 127 13.81 -4.04 -9.21
C ALA A 127 13.77 -5.38 -8.46
N ILE A 128 14.01 -5.39 -7.15
CA ILE A 128 13.94 -6.61 -6.31
C ILE A 128 12.53 -7.25 -6.36
N HIS A 129 11.51 -6.46 -6.61
CA HIS A 129 10.11 -6.91 -6.63
C HIS A 129 9.48 -6.86 -8.04
N ASP A 130 10.30 -6.78 -9.09
CA ASP A 130 9.87 -6.73 -10.50
C ASP A 130 8.85 -5.62 -10.78
N ILE A 131 8.98 -4.46 -10.09
CA ILE A 131 8.09 -3.32 -10.27
C ILE A 131 8.72 -2.34 -11.26
N PRO A 132 8.08 -2.06 -12.42
CA PRO A 132 8.53 -1.03 -13.33
C PRO A 132 8.64 0.32 -12.63
N ALA A 133 9.76 1.02 -12.80
CA ALA A 133 9.98 2.31 -12.18
C ALA A 133 10.37 3.37 -13.21
N GLY A 134 10.00 4.62 -12.94
CA GLY A 134 10.36 5.77 -13.76
C GLY A 134 10.68 6.99 -12.91
N LEU A 135 11.34 7.96 -13.54
CA LEU A 135 11.72 9.23 -12.94
C LEU A 135 10.98 10.37 -13.66
N ILE A 136 10.44 11.29 -12.88
CA ILE A 136 9.88 12.56 -13.35
C ILE A 136 10.70 13.68 -12.72
N ILE A 137 11.28 14.53 -13.55
CA ILE A 137 11.98 15.73 -13.10
C ILE A 137 11.02 16.89 -13.12
N ASN A 138 10.79 17.49 -11.96
CA ASN A 138 9.94 18.65 -11.77
C ASN A 138 10.79 19.91 -11.56
N LYS A 139 10.18 21.08 -11.72
CA LYS A 139 10.82 22.40 -11.59
C LYS A 139 12.03 22.58 -12.52
N VAL A 140 11.92 22.11 -13.74
CA VAL A 140 12.99 22.22 -14.76
C VAL A 140 13.31 23.68 -15.13
N ASP A 141 12.39 24.59 -14.84
CA ASP A 141 12.58 26.05 -14.93
C ASP A 141 13.70 26.56 -14.01
N LEU A 142 14.02 25.81 -12.94
CA LEU A 142 15.14 26.11 -12.02
C LEU A 142 16.46 25.50 -12.46
N MET A 143 16.50 24.81 -13.60
CA MET A 143 17.72 24.18 -14.10
C MET A 143 18.74 25.23 -14.56
N THR A 144 19.94 25.15 -14.02
CA THR A 144 21.09 25.98 -14.39
C THR A 144 22.21 25.12 -14.95
N ARG A 145 23.29 25.74 -15.49
CA ARG A 145 24.48 25.00 -15.93
C ARG A 145 25.15 24.20 -14.81
N ASP A 146 25.00 24.66 -13.55
CA ASP A 146 25.61 24.01 -12.39
C ASP A 146 24.75 22.87 -11.82
N THR A 147 23.43 22.92 -12.05
CA THR A 147 22.49 21.89 -11.55
C THR A 147 22.20 20.81 -12.60
N ALA A 148 22.32 21.11 -13.89
CA ALA A 148 22.06 20.15 -14.98
C ALA A 148 22.89 18.85 -14.88
N PRO A 149 24.20 18.86 -14.58
CA PRO A 149 24.97 17.61 -14.45
C PRO A 149 24.46 16.69 -13.33
N ARG A 150 23.91 17.26 -12.26
CA ARG A 150 23.40 16.47 -11.12
C ARG A 150 22.16 15.66 -11.46
N VAL A 151 21.48 16.03 -12.51
CA VAL A 151 20.20 15.44 -12.93
C VAL A 151 20.37 14.55 -14.17
N MET A 152 21.40 14.79 -14.99
CA MET A 152 21.58 14.15 -16.30
C MET A 152 22.68 13.08 -16.31
N ASP A 153 23.55 13.03 -15.30
CA ASP A 153 24.54 11.98 -15.08
C ASP A 153 23.96 10.83 -14.23
#